data_59960befb43ea023e248f6917089486d
#
_entry.id   59960befb43ea023e248f6917089486d
#
_cell.length_a   1.000
_cell.length_b   1.000
_cell.length_c   1.000
_cell.angle_alpha   90.00
_cell.angle_beta   90.00
_cell.angle_gamma   90.00
#
_symmetry.space_group_name_H-M   'P 1'
#
loop_
_entity.id
_entity.type
_entity.pdbx_description
1 polymer ?
#
loop_
_entity_poly.entity_id
_entity_poly.type
_entity_poly.pdbx_seq_one_letter_code
_entity_poly.pdbx_strand_id
1 'polypeptide(L)'
;MTKMIAELIEQRFGLPSTAGHDTPAEGELTAILSHRTHRRYTDMPISEDLMQQVLAAGLSAPAKSDLQQVAVLRVENPGIRRAVAELLPAMPWVAQAARFLVVCGDSRRIRRVCELRGIPFANDHLDAFLNAASDAAMVLQNLIRAASAAGLGACPISVIRNHATRIAELLALPDHVFPLAGLCLGWPSREGFVSMRLPMALTVHVDRYDDTNLEAEIDGYDCRRDARHSIPESDWRQVERFGKPSLYGWSQDKARQVSVPERQDFGAFVRRQGFKLD
;
A
#
# COMPACT_ATOMS: atom_id res chain seq x y z
N MET A 1 8.49 26.14 -19.32
CA MET A 1 9.44 25.05 -19.69
C MET A 1 8.83 23.72 -19.35
N THR A 2 8.94 22.74 -20.24
CA THR A 2 8.47 21.38 -19.98
C THR A 2 9.38 20.75 -18.91
N LYS A 3 8.80 20.20 -17.85
CA LYS A 3 9.55 19.46 -16.82
C LYS A 3 10.25 18.25 -17.45
N MET A 4 11.41 17.88 -16.92
CA MET A 4 12.15 16.69 -17.34
C MET A 4 12.01 15.55 -16.32
N ILE A 5 12.19 14.32 -16.75
CA ILE A 5 12.13 13.14 -15.86
C ILE A 5 13.17 13.26 -14.75
N ALA A 6 14.37 13.79 -15.02
CA ALA A 6 15.39 14.01 -14.01
C ALA A 6 14.89 14.87 -12.83
N GLU A 7 14.11 15.91 -13.09
CA GLU A 7 13.52 16.77 -12.05
C GLU A 7 12.52 15.99 -11.16
N LEU A 8 11.77 15.05 -11.73
CA LEU A 8 10.85 14.21 -11.00
C LEU A 8 11.59 13.15 -10.16
N ILE A 9 12.69 12.62 -10.68
CA ILE A 9 13.58 11.71 -9.92
C ILE A 9 14.18 12.47 -8.73
N GLU A 10 14.72 13.67 -8.95
CA GLU A 10 15.24 14.51 -7.87
C GLU A 10 14.16 14.85 -6.84
N GLN A 11 12.96 15.21 -7.29
CA GLN A 11 11.84 15.45 -6.39
C GLN A 11 11.50 14.21 -5.56
N ARG A 12 11.59 13.00 -6.14
CA ARG A 12 11.23 11.73 -5.49
C ARG A 12 12.30 11.22 -4.53
N PHE A 13 13.59 11.39 -4.85
CA PHE A 13 14.69 10.80 -4.09
C PHE A 13 15.54 11.83 -3.32
N GLY A 14 15.34 13.12 -3.57
CA GLY A 14 16.05 14.20 -2.89
C GLY A 14 17.51 14.37 -3.29
N LEU A 15 17.91 13.77 -4.41
CA LEU A 15 19.28 13.84 -4.96
C LEU A 15 19.21 14.22 -6.44
N PRO A 16 20.15 15.04 -6.92
CA PRO A 16 20.26 15.33 -8.34
C PRO A 16 20.36 14.06 -9.18
N SER A 17 19.75 14.07 -10.34
CA SER A 17 19.78 12.92 -11.26
C SER A 17 20.18 13.38 -12.65
N THR A 18 21.11 12.65 -13.27
CA THR A 18 21.42 12.78 -14.69
C THR A 18 20.52 11.92 -15.57
N ALA A 19 19.88 10.89 -14.97
CA ALA A 19 18.96 10.01 -15.68
C ALA A 19 17.68 10.77 -16.05
N GLY A 20 17.32 10.75 -17.32
CA GLY A 20 16.13 11.45 -17.84
C GLY A 20 16.30 12.97 -17.99
N HIS A 21 17.54 13.47 -18.08
CA HIS A 21 17.83 14.90 -18.29
C HIS A 21 17.23 15.42 -19.60
N ASP A 22 17.27 14.61 -20.66
CA ASP A 22 16.75 14.94 -21.98
C ASP A 22 15.38 14.27 -22.26
N THR A 23 14.73 13.72 -21.23
CA THR A 23 13.44 13.04 -21.38
C THR A 23 12.32 13.93 -20.83
N PRO A 24 11.39 14.41 -21.66
CA PRO A 24 10.23 15.17 -21.20
C PRO A 24 9.41 14.41 -20.17
N ALA A 25 8.91 15.11 -19.15
CA ALA A 25 8.06 14.52 -18.11
C ALA A 25 6.63 14.34 -18.64
N GLU A 26 6.42 13.26 -19.36
CA GLU A 26 5.13 12.89 -19.97
C GLU A 26 4.79 11.41 -19.70
N GLY A 27 3.53 11.04 -19.89
CA GLY A 27 3.06 9.68 -19.85
C GLY A 27 3.19 8.99 -18.48
N GLU A 28 3.31 7.67 -18.52
CA GLU A 28 3.21 6.80 -17.33
C GLU A 28 4.38 6.98 -16.34
N LEU A 29 5.61 7.21 -16.82
CA LEU A 29 6.75 7.45 -15.92
C LEU A 29 6.52 8.71 -15.06
N THR A 30 6.00 9.77 -15.65
CA THR A 30 5.64 11.00 -14.94
C THR A 30 4.60 10.72 -13.87
N ALA A 31 3.57 9.98 -14.22
CA ALA A 31 2.50 9.64 -13.31
C ALA A 31 2.98 8.75 -12.15
N ILE A 32 3.92 7.83 -12.38
CA ILE A 32 4.55 7.00 -11.34
C ILE A 32 5.43 7.85 -10.41
N LEU A 33 6.33 8.65 -10.97
CA LEU A 33 7.26 9.47 -10.21
C LEU A 33 6.55 10.56 -9.40
N SER A 34 5.44 11.07 -9.91
CA SER A 34 4.62 12.10 -9.26
C SER A 34 3.54 11.55 -8.33
N HIS A 35 3.46 10.23 -8.13
CA HIS A 35 2.40 9.63 -7.31
C HIS A 35 2.32 10.23 -5.91
N ARG A 36 1.09 10.50 -5.46
CA ARG A 36 0.74 11.01 -4.14
C ARG A 36 -0.35 10.15 -3.50
N THR A 37 -0.33 10.03 -2.18
CA THR A 37 -1.44 9.44 -1.43
C THR A 37 -2.44 10.54 -1.05
N HIS A 38 -3.70 10.36 -1.39
CA HIS A 38 -4.77 11.30 -1.09
C HIS A 38 -5.65 10.79 0.06
N ARG A 39 -5.84 11.64 1.08
CA ARG A 39 -6.67 11.35 2.26
C ARG A 39 -7.79 12.38 2.46
N ARG A 40 -8.01 13.22 1.46
CA ARG A 40 -9.07 14.25 1.45
C ARG A 40 -9.73 14.25 0.10
N TYR A 41 -11.03 14.08 0.11
CA TYR A 41 -11.84 13.89 -1.07
C TYR A 41 -12.93 14.94 -1.12
N THR A 42 -13.46 15.19 -2.31
CA THR A 42 -14.72 15.89 -2.52
C THR A 42 -15.88 14.93 -2.34
N ASP A 43 -17.09 15.45 -2.26
CA ASP A 43 -18.31 14.63 -2.18
C ASP A 43 -18.78 14.11 -3.56
N MET A 44 -17.99 14.32 -4.61
CA MET A 44 -18.34 13.85 -5.96
C MET A 44 -18.37 12.32 -6.00
N PRO A 45 -19.45 11.72 -6.50
CA PRO A 45 -19.53 10.27 -6.65
C PRO A 45 -18.60 9.79 -7.77
N ILE A 46 -18.15 8.55 -7.65
CA ILE A 46 -17.48 7.82 -8.75
C ILE A 46 -18.58 7.01 -9.45
N SER A 47 -18.74 7.19 -10.77
CA SER A 47 -19.71 6.44 -11.55
C SER A 47 -19.39 4.94 -11.54
N GLU A 48 -20.39 4.11 -11.76
CA GLU A 48 -20.20 2.67 -11.83
C GLU A 48 -19.31 2.28 -13.03
N ASP A 49 -19.52 2.93 -14.16
CA ASP A 49 -18.70 2.73 -15.35
C ASP A 49 -17.21 3.02 -15.09
N LEU A 50 -16.88 4.17 -14.48
CA LEU A 50 -15.51 4.48 -14.11
C LEU A 50 -14.94 3.49 -13.09
N MET A 51 -15.76 3.04 -12.14
CA MET A 51 -15.34 2.04 -11.16
C MET A 51 -15.02 0.70 -11.82
N GLN A 52 -15.80 0.27 -12.80
CA GLN A 52 -15.52 -0.94 -13.57
C GLN A 52 -14.23 -0.82 -14.39
N GLN A 53 -13.97 0.33 -15.02
CA GLN A 53 -12.71 0.58 -15.73
C GLN A 53 -11.51 0.47 -14.77
N VAL A 54 -11.58 1.08 -13.60
CA VAL A 54 -10.51 1.02 -12.57
C VAL A 54 -10.31 -0.42 -12.09
N LEU A 55 -11.38 -1.17 -11.86
CA LEU A 55 -11.29 -2.58 -11.45
C LEU A 55 -10.70 -3.46 -12.55
N ALA A 56 -11.14 -3.30 -13.81
CA ALA A 56 -10.60 -4.06 -14.94
C ALA A 56 -9.10 -3.82 -15.12
N ALA A 57 -8.67 -2.53 -15.10
CA ALA A 57 -7.26 -2.19 -15.17
C ALA A 57 -6.46 -2.70 -13.96
N GLY A 58 -7.04 -2.63 -12.76
CA GLY A 58 -6.43 -3.18 -11.55
C GLY A 58 -6.21 -4.69 -11.63
N LEU A 59 -7.22 -5.43 -12.05
CA LEU A 59 -7.20 -6.89 -12.19
C LEU A 59 -6.36 -7.38 -13.38
N SER A 60 -5.92 -6.48 -14.26
CA SER A 60 -4.95 -6.80 -15.34
C SER A 60 -3.50 -6.84 -14.84
N ALA A 61 -3.26 -6.79 -13.54
CA ALA A 61 -1.94 -7.00 -12.96
C ALA A 61 -1.38 -8.38 -13.29
N PRO A 62 -0.06 -8.55 -13.43
CA PRO A 62 0.54 -9.87 -13.53
C PRO A 62 0.25 -10.68 -12.25
N ALA A 63 0.19 -12.00 -12.40
CA ALA A 63 -0.04 -12.93 -11.30
C ALA A 63 1.01 -14.04 -11.32
N LYS A 64 1.32 -14.61 -10.16
CA LYS A 64 2.22 -15.74 -10.06
C LYS A 64 1.64 -16.94 -10.82
N SER A 65 2.33 -17.37 -11.88
CA SER A 65 1.92 -18.52 -12.73
C SER A 65 0.48 -18.45 -13.23
N ASP A 66 -0.05 -17.24 -13.44
CA ASP A 66 -1.44 -16.98 -13.85
C ASP A 66 -2.50 -17.55 -12.88
N LEU A 67 -2.15 -17.73 -11.61
CA LEU A 67 -3.07 -18.27 -10.59
C LEU A 67 -4.10 -17.22 -10.12
N GLN A 68 -3.83 -15.94 -10.29
CA GLN A 68 -4.74 -14.82 -10.02
C GLN A 68 -5.35 -14.86 -8.61
N GLN A 69 -4.51 -15.05 -7.60
CA GLN A 69 -4.90 -15.33 -6.21
C GLN A 69 -5.30 -14.07 -5.45
N VAL A 70 -6.25 -13.33 -5.98
CA VAL A 70 -6.75 -12.09 -5.40
C VAL A 70 -8.27 -12.04 -5.43
N ALA A 71 -8.86 -11.42 -4.42
CA ALA A 71 -10.25 -10.98 -4.41
C ALA A 71 -10.33 -9.51 -4.03
N VAL A 72 -11.21 -8.76 -4.69
CA VAL A 72 -11.48 -7.35 -4.37
C VAL A 72 -12.92 -7.22 -3.94
N LEU A 73 -13.14 -6.83 -2.69
CA LEU A 73 -14.47 -6.59 -2.15
C LEU A 73 -14.80 -5.10 -2.23
N ARG A 74 -15.89 -4.76 -2.85
CA ARG A 74 -16.47 -3.42 -2.85
C ARG A 74 -17.35 -3.29 -1.63
N VAL A 75 -16.98 -2.41 -0.70
CA VAL A 75 -17.76 -2.21 0.55
C VAL A 75 -18.81 -1.14 0.30
N GLU A 76 -19.97 -1.57 -0.24
CA GLU A 76 -21.06 -0.68 -0.63
C GLU A 76 -22.18 -0.59 0.42
N ASN A 77 -22.34 -1.63 1.24
CA ASN A 77 -23.32 -1.59 2.34
C ASN A 77 -22.92 -0.53 3.38
N PRO A 78 -23.79 0.48 3.64
CA PRO A 78 -23.44 1.58 4.56
C PRO A 78 -23.20 1.11 6.00
N GLY A 79 -23.87 0.05 6.45
CA GLY A 79 -23.69 -0.52 7.80
C GLY A 79 -22.32 -1.17 7.94
N ILE A 80 -21.91 -1.99 6.96
CA ILE A 80 -20.58 -2.63 6.93
C ILE A 80 -19.49 -1.54 6.85
N ARG A 81 -19.68 -0.55 5.97
CA ARG A 81 -18.72 0.54 5.82
C ARG A 81 -18.53 1.34 7.11
N ARG A 82 -19.63 1.64 7.81
CA ARG A 82 -19.57 2.30 9.12
C ARG A 82 -18.82 1.44 10.13
N ALA A 83 -19.13 0.16 10.24
CA ALA A 83 -18.45 -0.75 11.15
C ALA A 83 -16.95 -0.86 10.87
N VAL A 84 -16.53 -0.85 9.59
CA VAL A 84 -15.10 -0.79 9.22
C VAL A 84 -14.47 0.53 9.64
N ALA A 85 -15.14 1.66 9.40
CA ALA A 85 -14.61 2.99 9.75
C ALA A 85 -14.48 3.17 11.29
N GLU A 86 -15.39 2.60 12.08
CA GLU A 86 -15.32 2.58 13.55
C GLU A 86 -14.10 1.83 14.10
N LEU A 87 -13.60 0.82 13.38
CA LEU A 87 -12.34 0.15 13.72
C LEU A 87 -11.10 1.02 13.43
N LEU A 88 -11.25 2.11 12.68
CA LEU A 88 -10.16 2.96 12.18
C LEU A 88 -10.36 4.44 12.58
N PRO A 89 -10.57 4.77 13.86
CA PRO A 89 -10.98 6.11 14.30
C PRO A 89 -9.93 7.19 13.94
N ALA A 90 -8.65 6.83 13.85
CA ALA A 90 -7.58 7.74 13.44
C ALA A 90 -7.57 8.03 11.92
N MET A 91 -8.47 7.44 11.15
CA MET A 91 -8.52 7.53 9.69
C MET A 91 -9.91 7.97 9.19
N PRO A 92 -10.37 9.18 9.50
CA PRO A 92 -11.74 9.63 9.13
C PRO A 92 -12.01 9.61 7.63
N TRP A 93 -10.97 9.72 6.81
CA TRP A 93 -11.10 9.62 5.35
C TRP A 93 -11.60 8.26 4.85
N VAL A 94 -11.57 7.20 5.66
CA VAL A 94 -12.16 5.90 5.30
C VAL A 94 -13.67 6.02 5.15
N ALA A 95 -14.34 6.75 6.04
CA ALA A 95 -15.77 7.03 5.93
C ALA A 95 -16.08 8.02 4.80
N GLN A 96 -15.19 8.97 4.54
CA GLN A 96 -15.39 10.09 3.61
C GLN A 96 -15.12 9.74 2.14
N ALA A 97 -14.32 8.70 1.86
CA ALA A 97 -13.98 8.32 0.49
C ALA A 97 -15.24 7.93 -0.33
N ALA A 98 -15.31 8.30 -1.59
CA ALA A 98 -16.44 7.95 -2.46
C ALA A 98 -16.63 6.44 -2.63
N ARG A 99 -15.51 5.68 -2.66
CA ARG A 99 -15.50 4.21 -2.70
C ARG A 99 -14.47 3.67 -1.69
N PHE A 100 -14.79 2.53 -1.10
CA PHE A 100 -13.86 1.79 -0.26
C PHE A 100 -13.82 0.33 -0.71
N LEU A 101 -12.62 -0.12 -1.02
CA LEU A 101 -12.37 -1.50 -1.43
C LEU A 101 -11.56 -2.20 -0.33
N VAL A 102 -11.71 -3.53 -0.24
CA VAL A 102 -10.78 -4.39 0.51
C VAL A 102 -10.18 -5.38 -0.47
N VAL A 103 -8.87 -5.29 -0.64
CA VAL A 103 -8.08 -6.21 -1.47
C VAL A 103 -7.62 -7.35 -0.57
N CYS A 104 -7.95 -8.57 -0.97
CA CYS A 104 -7.69 -9.80 -0.22
C CYS A 104 -6.77 -10.72 -1.01
N GLY A 105 -5.85 -11.41 -0.30
CA GLY A 105 -5.22 -12.61 -0.84
C GLY A 105 -6.24 -13.75 -0.85
N ASP A 106 -6.36 -14.47 -1.96
CA ASP A 106 -7.35 -15.52 -2.20
C ASP A 106 -6.69 -16.79 -2.75
N SER A 107 -6.29 -17.69 -1.87
CA SER A 107 -5.85 -19.05 -2.23
C SER A 107 -7.02 -20.04 -2.32
N ARG A 108 -8.23 -19.62 -1.93
CA ARG A 108 -9.43 -20.48 -1.98
C ARG A 108 -9.82 -20.85 -3.39
N ARG A 109 -9.80 -19.91 -4.32
CA ARG A 109 -10.24 -20.13 -5.70
C ARG A 109 -9.48 -21.27 -6.38
N ILE A 110 -8.15 -21.27 -6.30
CA ILE A 110 -7.35 -22.34 -6.91
C ILE A 110 -7.54 -23.68 -6.21
N ARG A 111 -7.74 -23.71 -4.89
CA ARG A 111 -8.09 -24.93 -4.15
C ARG A 111 -9.41 -25.51 -4.65
N ARG A 112 -10.43 -24.67 -4.84
CA ARG A 112 -11.72 -25.07 -5.40
C ARG A 112 -11.60 -25.57 -6.85
N VAL A 113 -10.73 -24.96 -7.66
CA VAL A 113 -10.43 -25.45 -9.03
C VAL A 113 -9.82 -26.85 -8.96
N CYS A 114 -8.88 -27.08 -8.05
CA CYS A 114 -8.30 -28.44 -7.84
C CYS A 114 -9.37 -29.45 -7.46
N GLU A 115 -10.24 -29.13 -6.50
CA GLU A 115 -11.38 -29.97 -6.12
C GLU A 115 -12.30 -30.27 -7.30
N LEU A 116 -12.70 -29.26 -8.08
CA LEU A 116 -13.55 -29.40 -9.24
C LEU A 116 -12.93 -30.27 -10.36
N ARG A 117 -11.62 -30.40 -10.40
CA ARG A 117 -10.89 -31.22 -11.37
C ARG A 117 -10.42 -32.57 -10.80
N GLY A 118 -10.70 -32.84 -9.54
CA GLY A 118 -10.24 -34.07 -8.85
C GLY A 118 -8.71 -34.15 -8.73
N ILE A 119 -8.02 -33.00 -8.67
CA ILE A 119 -6.57 -32.89 -8.58
C ILE A 119 -6.22 -32.36 -7.18
N PRO A 120 -5.28 -32.98 -6.44
CA PRO A 120 -4.91 -32.50 -5.11
C PRO A 120 -4.18 -31.16 -5.18
N PHE A 121 -4.46 -30.25 -4.22
CA PHE A 121 -3.67 -29.05 -3.99
C PHE A 121 -2.47 -29.39 -3.09
N ALA A 122 -1.34 -29.74 -3.70
CA ALA A 122 -0.15 -30.23 -2.98
C ALA A 122 0.68 -29.13 -2.33
N ASN A 123 0.60 -27.86 -2.84
CA ASN A 123 1.41 -26.74 -2.34
C ASN A 123 0.73 -26.03 -1.15
N ASP A 124 0.25 -26.81 -0.19
CA ASP A 124 -0.44 -26.31 1.00
C ASP A 124 0.53 -26.02 2.14
N HIS A 125 1.37 -25.01 1.97
CA HIS A 125 2.41 -24.54 2.88
C HIS A 125 2.56 -23.02 2.78
N LEU A 126 3.56 -22.43 3.45
CA LEU A 126 3.79 -20.99 3.51
C LEU A 126 3.75 -20.29 2.14
N ASP A 127 4.25 -20.93 1.07
CA ASP A 127 4.26 -20.33 -0.28
C ASP A 127 2.83 -20.04 -0.81
N ALA A 128 1.83 -20.83 -0.41
CA ALA A 128 0.43 -20.55 -0.78
C ALA A 128 -0.08 -19.21 -0.20
N PHE A 129 0.34 -18.86 1.02
CA PHE A 129 0.06 -17.56 1.61
C PHE A 129 0.84 -16.43 0.92
N LEU A 130 2.14 -16.65 0.70
CA LEU A 130 3.02 -15.68 0.05
C LEU A 130 2.55 -15.34 -1.37
N ASN A 131 2.18 -16.33 -2.16
CA ASN A 131 1.68 -16.14 -3.52
C ASN A 131 0.37 -15.34 -3.54
N ALA A 132 -0.58 -15.67 -2.65
CA ALA A 132 -1.82 -14.91 -2.55
C ALA A 132 -1.60 -13.47 -2.07
N ALA A 133 -0.66 -13.25 -1.15
CA ALA A 133 -0.27 -11.91 -0.69
C ALA A 133 0.38 -11.10 -1.82
N SER A 134 1.25 -11.72 -2.61
CA SER A 134 1.96 -11.09 -3.73
C SER A 134 1.01 -10.69 -4.85
N ASP A 135 0.13 -11.59 -5.29
CA ASP A 135 -0.88 -11.30 -6.31
C ASP A 135 -1.80 -10.15 -5.87
N ALA A 136 -2.26 -10.18 -4.62
CA ALA A 136 -3.09 -9.12 -4.07
C ALA A 136 -2.35 -7.77 -3.98
N ALA A 137 -1.05 -7.77 -3.67
CA ALA A 137 -0.24 -6.55 -3.64
C ALA A 137 -0.03 -5.96 -5.06
N MET A 138 0.17 -6.80 -6.07
CA MET A 138 0.29 -6.36 -7.47
C MET A 138 -1.03 -5.73 -7.96
N VAL A 139 -2.16 -6.37 -7.68
CA VAL A 139 -3.48 -5.81 -8.02
C VAL A 139 -3.75 -4.51 -7.26
N LEU A 140 -3.41 -4.43 -5.97
CA LEU A 140 -3.53 -3.19 -5.19
C LEU A 140 -2.75 -2.03 -5.84
N GLN A 141 -1.50 -2.27 -6.24
CA GLN A 141 -0.69 -1.27 -6.92
C GLN A 141 -1.29 -0.86 -8.26
N ASN A 142 -1.78 -1.81 -9.07
CA ASN A 142 -2.46 -1.51 -10.33
C ASN A 142 -3.75 -0.71 -10.13
N LEU A 143 -4.56 -1.03 -9.10
CA LEU A 143 -5.76 -0.25 -8.75
C LEU A 143 -5.40 1.20 -8.41
N ILE A 144 -4.32 1.42 -7.66
CA ILE A 144 -3.82 2.77 -7.34
C ILE A 144 -3.40 3.50 -8.62
N ARG A 145 -2.73 2.82 -9.55
CA ARG A 145 -2.32 3.39 -10.84
C ARG A 145 -3.51 3.71 -11.73
N ALA A 146 -4.45 2.76 -11.87
CA ALA A 146 -5.68 2.96 -12.63
C ALA A 146 -6.51 4.13 -12.08
N ALA A 147 -6.67 4.21 -10.76
CA ALA A 147 -7.34 5.34 -10.12
C ALA A 147 -6.66 6.67 -10.44
N SER A 148 -5.32 6.73 -10.35
CA SER A 148 -4.55 7.92 -10.70
C SER A 148 -4.72 8.31 -12.18
N ALA A 149 -4.69 7.35 -13.10
CA ALA A 149 -4.93 7.59 -14.53
C ALA A 149 -6.34 8.12 -14.82
N ALA A 150 -7.32 7.71 -13.99
CA ALA A 150 -8.70 8.20 -14.03
C ALA A 150 -8.92 9.54 -13.30
N GLY A 151 -7.86 10.19 -12.80
CA GLY A 151 -7.96 11.45 -12.03
C GLY A 151 -8.42 11.26 -10.58
N LEU A 152 -8.56 10.03 -10.10
CA LEU A 152 -8.94 9.74 -8.73
C LEU A 152 -7.73 9.77 -7.78
N GLY A 153 -7.98 10.20 -6.56
CA GLY A 153 -7.06 10.03 -5.43
C GLY A 153 -7.24 8.66 -4.78
N ALA A 154 -6.12 8.06 -4.39
CA ALA A 154 -6.10 6.75 -3.73
C ALA A 154 -5.34 6.80 -2.41
N CYS A 155 -5.81 6.01 -1.41
CA CYS A 155 -5.12 5.80 -0.14
C CYS A 155 -5.23 4.33 0.28
N PRO A 156 -4.14 3.54 0.20
CA PRO A 156 -4.13 2.19 0.75
C PRO A 156 -4.09 2.23 2.29
N ILE A 157 -4.83 1.34 2.93
CA ILE A 157 -5.04 1.26 4.38
C ILE A 157 -4.59 -0.12 4.90
N SER A 158 -3.34 -0.22 5.35
CA SER A 158 -2.83 -1.47 5.92
C SER A 158 -3.34 -1.73 7.35
N VAL A 159 -3.81 -0.71 8.05
CA VAL A 159 -4.29 -0.78 9.44
C VAL A 159 -5.51 -1.68 9.60
N ILE A 160 -6.25 -1.99 8.52
CA ILE A 160 -7.32 -3.01 8.58
C ILE A 160 -6.83 -4.35 9.11
N ARG A 161 -5.54 -4.68 8.95
CA ARG A 161 -4.94 -5.92 9.49
C ARG A 161 -4.76 -5.91 11.02
N ASN A 162 -4.81 -4.74 11.67
CA ASN A 162 -4.85 -4.67 13.13
C ASN A 162 -6.17 -5.27 13.69
N HIS A 163 -7.17 -5.38 12.84
CA HIS A 163 -8.49 -5.90 13.14
C HIS A 163 -8.88 -7.03 12.18
N ALA A 164 -7.90 -7.86 11.75
CA ALA A 164 -8.07 -8.83 10.67
C ALA A 164 -9.24 -9.79 10.91
N THR A 165 -9.40 -10.32 12.12
CA THR A 165 -10.52 -11.20 12.50
C THR A 165 -11.86 -10.48 12.32
N ARG A 166 -11.98 -9.27 12.86
CA ARG A 166 -13.24 -8.52 12.76
C ARG A 166 -13.57 -8.09 11.34
N ILE A 167 -12.56 -7.73 10.55
CA ILE A 167 -12.73 -7.42 9.11
C ILE A 167 -13.19 -8.67 8.35
N ALA A 168 -12.60 -9.84 8.64
CA ALA A 168 -13.01 -11.10 8.01
C ALA A 168 -14.47 -11.46 8.33
N GLU A 169 -14.90 -11.29 9.58
CA GLU A 169 -16.29 -11.48 9.99
C GLU A 169 -17.25 -10.51 9.28
N LEU A 170 -16.96 -9.21 9.30
CA LEU A 170 -17.80 -8.18 8.68
C LEU A 170 -17.98 -8.39 7.18
N LEU A 171 -16.94 -8.91 6.52
CA LEU A 171 -16.94 -9.16 5.07
C LEU A 171 -17.27 -10.61 4.71
N ALA A 172 -17.56 -11.47 5.71
CA ALA A 172 -17.83 -12.89 5.53
C ALA A 172 -16.75 -13.59 4.70
N LEU A 173 -15.46 -13.30 4.99
CA LEU A 173 -14.35 -13.91 4.28
C LEU A 173 -14.27 -15.41 4.59
N PRO A 174 -14.28 -16.28 3.58
CA PRO A 174 -14.18 -17.71 3.78
C PRO A 174 -12.73 -18.14 4.09
N ASP A 175 -12.54 -19.41 4.44
CA ASP A 175 -11.22 -20.01 4.58
C ASP A 175 -10.36 -19.78 3.34
N HIS A 176 -9.06 -19.61 3.56
CA HIS A 176 -8.02 -19.33 2.56
C HIS A 176 -8.18 -17.97 1.84
N VAL A 177 -8.94 -17.04 2.45
CA VAL A 177 -9.02 -15.63 2.05
C VAL A 177 -8.69 -14.74 3.23
N PHE A 178 -7.82 -13.75 3.05
CA PHE A 178 -7.42 -12.82 4.11
C PHE A 178 -7.33 -11.38 3.59
N PRO A 179 -7.65 -10.36 4.43
CA PRO A 179 -7.55 -8.97 4.02
C PRO A 179 -6.08 -8.53 3.96
N LEU A 180 -5.62 -8.05 2.80
CA LEU A 180 -4.29 -7.48 2.62
C LEU A 180 -4.29 -5.98 2.97
N ALA A 181 -5.18 -5.22 2.34
CA ALA A 181 -5.31 -3.79 2.56
C ALA A 181 -6.71 -3.29 2.17
N GLY A 182 -7.18 -2.24 2.85
CA GLY A 182 -8.24 -1.39 2.34
C GLY A 182 -7.70 -0.42 1.29
N LEU A 183 -8.57 0.09 0.43
CA LEU A 183 -8.25 1.13 -0.54
C LEU A 183 -9.39 2.16 -0.59
N CYS A 184 -9.10 3.36 -0.13
CA CYS A 184 -9.99 4.51 -0.30
C CYS A 184 -9.79 5.11 -1.68
N LEU A 185 -10.89 5.39 -2.40
CA LEU A 185 -10.91 6.08 -3.69
C LEU A 185 -11.88 7.25 -3.64
N GLY A 186 -11.52 8.36 -4.29
CA GLY A 186 -12.36 9.55 -4.39
C GLY A 186 -11.69 10.63 -5.21
N TRP A 187 -12.43 11.68 -5.56
CA TRP A 187 -11.89 12.84 -6.22
C TRP A 187 -11.09 13.68 -5.22
N PRO A 188 -9.79 13.93 -5.42
CA PRO A 188 -8.98 14.64 -4.46
C PRO A 188 -9.45 16.10 -4.31
N SER A 189 -9.66 16.56 -3.06
CA SER A 189 -10.05 17.95 -2.79
C SER A 189 -8.87 18.92 -2.75
N ARG A 190 -7.65 18.40 -2.73
CA ARG A 190 -6.40 19.17 -2.79
C ARG A 190 -5.27 18.32 -3.36
N GLU A 191 -4.32 19.01 -3.95
CA GLU A 191 -3.07 18.36 -4.36
C GLU A 191 -2.30 17.89 -3.11
N GLY A 192 -1.92 16.61 -3.08
CA GLY A 192 -1.04 16.06 -2.06
C GLY A 192 0.43 16.44 -2.32
N PHE A 193 1.34 16.07 -1.43
CA PHE A 193 2.77 16.22 -1.64
C PHE A 193 3.41 14.92 -2.13
N VAL A 194 4.47 15.06 -2.92
CA VAL A 194 5.29 13.92 -3.34
C VAL A 194 6.24 13.55 -2.20
N SER A 195 5.93 12.44 -1.52
CA SER A 195 6.79 11.97 -0.42
C SER A 195 8.13 11.46 -0.96
N MET A 196 9.22 11.92 -0.36
CA MET A 196 10.57 11.46 -0.69
C MET A 196 10.72 9.96 -0.37
N ARG A 197 11.48 9.24 -1.19
CA ARG A 197 11.87 7.84 -1.01
C ARG A 197 13.32 7.75 -0.56
N LEU A 198 13.67 6.63 0.03
CA LEU A 198 15.08 6.30 0.34
C LEU A 198 15.93 6.37 -0.93
N PRO A 199 17.20 6.78 -0.83
CA PRO A 199 18.12 6.76 -1.98
C PRO A 199 18.17 5.39 -2.65
N MET A 200 18.33 5.37 -3.97
CA MET A 200 18.44 4.11 -4.70
C MET A 200 19.63 3.27 -4.23
N ALA A 201 20.70 3.90 -3.77
CA ALA A 201 21.87 3.23 -3.21
C ALA A 201 21.54 2.30 -2.02
N LEU A 202 20.43 2.55 -1.30
CA LEU A 202 19.97 1.69 -0.19
C LEU A 202 19.00 0.59 -0.61
N THR A 203 18.49 0.62 -1.84
CA THR A 203 17.41 -0.28 -2.28
C THR A 203 17.73 -1.03 -3.57
N VAL A 204 18.76 -0.61 -4.29
CA VAL A 204 19.20 -1.24 -5.54
C VAL A 204 20.64 -1.68 -5.36
N HIS A 205 20.87 -2.97 -5.39
CA HIS A 205 22.18 -3.59 -5.24
C HIS A 205 22.60 -4.25 -6.55
N VAL A 206 23.90 -4.31 -6.84
CA VAL A 206 24.46 -4.97 -8.02
C VAL A 206 25.06 -6.30 -7.57
N ASP A 207 24.61 -7.38 -8.16
CA ASP A 207 25.04 -8.77 -7.93
C ASP A 207 24.84 -9.29 -6.51
N ARG A 208 25.12 -8.48 -5.49
CA ARG A 208 25.05 -8.87 -4.07
C ARG A 208 24.44 -7.76 -3.25
N TYR A 209 23.75 -8.15 -2.17
CA TYR A 209 23.26 -7.21 -1.16
C TYR A 209 24.45 -6.56 -0.43
N ASP A 210 24.44 -5.23 -0.32
CA ASP A 210 25.45 -4.44 0.38
C ASP A 210 24.77 -3.29 1.12
N ASP A 211 24.98 -3.20 2.43
CA ASP A 211 24.50 -2.15 3.32
C ASP A 211 25.61 -1.45 4.11
N THR A 212 26.85 -1.56 3.63
CA THR A 212 28.05 -0.97 4.29
C THR A 212 27.91 0.53 4.54
N ASN A 213 27.22 1.26 3.67
CA ASN A 213 27.02 2.72 3.78
C ASN A 213 25.66 3.12 4.38
N LEU A 214 24.93 2.17 4.99
CA LEU A 214 23.55 2.39 5.48
C LEU A 214 23.43 3.62 6.36
N GLU A 215 24.30 3.78 7.37
CA GLU A 215 24.24 4.87 8.34
C GLU A 215 24.39 6.23 7.66
N ALA A 216 25.44 6.43 6.87
CA ALA A 216 25.71 7.69 6.19
C ALA A 216 24.59 8.06 5.18
N GLU A 217 24.05 7.09 4.46
CA GLU A 217 22.96 7.33 3.52
C GLU A 217 21.64 7.66 4.23
N ILE A 218 21.35 7.03 5.37
CA ILE A 218 20.16 7.34 6.18
C ILE A 218 20.26 8.73 6.80
N ASP A 219 21.41 9.10 7.38
CA ASP A 219 21.62 10.42 7.96
C ASP A 219 21.48 11.53 6.90
N GLY A 220 22.10 11.33 5.75
CA GLY A 220 21.94 12.24 4.62
C GLY A 220 20.50 12.34 4.12
N TYR A 221 19.77 11.22 4.09
CA TYR A 221 18.35 11.20 3.74
C TYR A 221 17.50 11.96 4.76
N ASP A 222 17.72 11.75 6.04
CA ASP A 222 16.98 12.43 7.10
C ASP A 222 17.14 13.95 7.01
N CYS A 223 18.37 14.44 6.83
CA CYS A 223 18.64 15.87 6.65
C CYS A 223 17.89 16.44 5.42
N ARG A 224 17.97 15.77 4.26
CA ARG A 224 17.30 16.23 3.04
C ARG A 224 15.78 16.21 3.15
N ARG A 225 15.23 15.18 3.82
CA ARG A 225 13.80 15.04 4.01
C ARG A 225 13.27 16.08 5.00
N ASP A 226 13.97 16.32 6.11
CA ASP A 226 13.60 17.32 7.10
C ASP A 226 13.56 18.71 6.50
N ALA A 227 14.58 19.07 5.70
CA ALA A 227 14.62 20.34 4.97
C ALA A 227 13.43 20.57 4.03
N ARG A 228 12.81 19.50 3.51
CA ARG A 228 11.62 19.59 2.64
C ARG A 228 10.30 19.50 3.38
N HIS A 229 10.20 18.59 4.34
CA HIS A 229 8.99 18.26 5.09
C HIS A 229 9.38 17.75 6.47
N SER A 230 9.71 18.66 7.38
CA SER A 230 9.96 18.32 8.78
C SER A 230 8.72 17.72 9.41
N ILE A 231 8.92 16.81 10.35
CA ILE A 231 7.84 16.21 11.14
C ILE A 231 7.61 17.11 12.34
N PRO A 232 6.41 17.73 12.48
CA PRO A 232 6.11 18.59 13.63
C PRO A 232 6.31 17.83 14.93
N GLU A 233 6.77 18.53 15.97
CA GLU A 233 7.00 17.94 17.30
C GLU A 233 5.73 17.27 17.86
N SER A 234 4.55 17.82 17.57
CA SER A 234 3.26 17.21 17.94
C SER A 234 3.05 15.80 17.39
N ASP A 235 3.74 15.45 16.32
CA ASP A 235 3.61 14.16 15.63
C ASP A 235 4.75 13.20 15.98
N TRP A 236 5.69 13.61 16.85
CA TRP A 236 6.79 12.77 17.28
C TRP A 236 6.30 11.60 18.13
N ARG A 237 6.75 10.41 17.78
CA ARG A 237 6.33 9.17 18.43
C ARG A 237 7.14 8.89 19.69
N GLN A 238 6.49 8.34 20.71
CA GLN A 238 7.13 7.77 21.90
C GLN A 238 8.15 8.72 22.57
N VAL A 239 7.85 10.03 22.63
CA VAL A 239 8.75 11.05 23.19
C VAL A 239 9.05 10.77 24.67
N GLU A 240 8.06 10.30 25.41
CA GLU A 240 8.23 9.94 26.83
C GLU A 240 9.23 8.80 27.04
N ARG A 241 9.29 7.86 26.09
CA ARG A 241 10.17 6.69 26.16
C ARG A 241 11.58 6.97 25.65
N PHE A 242 11.71 7.73 24.56
CA PHE A 242 12.97 7.89 23.82
C PHE A 242 13.53 9.32 23.84
N GLY A 243 12.85 10.26 24.51
CA GLY A 243 13.27 11.66 24.57
C GLY A 243 13.13 12.41 23.25
N LYS A 244 13.69 13.62 23.22
CA LYS A 244 13.71 14.51 22.06
C LYS A 244 15.11 14.50 21.43
N PRO A 245 15.28 13.99 20.20
CA PRO A 245 16.56 14.04 19.50
C PRO A 245 16.82 15.44 18.93
N SER A 246 18.07 15.73 18.57
CA SER A 246 18.43 16.97 17.87
C SER A 246 17.84 17.06 16.45
N LEU A 247 17.67 15.94 15.79
CA LEU A 247 16.98 15.80 14.50
C LEU A 247 15.95 14.68 14.61
N TYR A 248 14.69 14.97 14.36
CA TYR A 248 13.63 13.95 14.26
C TYR A 248 13.31 13.66 12.78
N GLY A 249 14.21 12.92 12.14
CA GLY A 249 14.10 12.52 10.76
C GLY A 249 13.17 11.31 10.56
N TRP A 250 13.14 10.80 9.33
CA TRP A 250 12.39 9.59 8.97
C TRP A 250 12.86 8.36 9.75
N SER A 251 14.16 8.21 9.94
CA SER A 251 14.72 7.07 10.65
C SER A 251 14.26 7.02 12.09
N GLN A 252 14.28 8.16 12.80
CA GLN A 252 13.75 8.29 14.16
C GLN A 252 12.25 7.94 14.21
N ASP A 253 11.46 8.49 13.29
CA ASP A 253 10.01 8.20 13.24
C ASP A 253 9.74 6.71 13.00
N LYS A 254 10.45 6.08 12.06
CA LYS A 254 10.22 4.68 11.73
C LYS A 254 10.75 3.72 12.78
N ALA A 255 11.94 3.97 13.35
CA ALA A 255 12.46 3.19 14.45
C ALA A 255 11.49 3.22 15.66
N ARG A 256 10.97 4.38 16.01
CA ARG A 256 9.98 4.52 17.10
C ARG A 256 8.63 3.90 16.74
N GLN A 257 8.21 3.97 15.48
CA GLN A 257 6.99 3.29 15.04
C GLN A 257 7.08 1.78 15.23
N VAL A 258 8.19 1.15 14.83
CA VAL A 258 8.36 -0.31 14.94
C VAL A 258 8.81 -0.77 16.32
N SER A 259 9.13 0.15 17.25
CA SER A 259 9.41 -0.18 18.67
C SER A 259 8.16 -0.60 19.44
N VAL A 260 6.99 -0.42 18.87
CA VAL A 260 5.71 -0.87 19.43
C VAL A 260 5.20 -2.01 18.55
N PRO A 261 4.94 -3.19 19.11
CA PRO A 261 4.48 -4.31 18.32
C PRO A 261 3.08 -4.06 17.76
N GLU A 262 2.90 -4.30 16.48
CA GLU A 262 1.61 -4.27 15.79
C GLU A 262 1.29 -5.67 15.23
N ARG A 263 0.01 -6.05 15.21
CA ARG A 263 -0.47 -7.26 14.51
C ARG A 263 0.19 -8.55 14.97
N GLN A 264 0.51 -8.66 16.25
CA GLN A 264 1.14 -9.88 16.83
C GLN A 264 0.29 -11.14 16.62
N ASP A 265 -1.02 -10.97 16.54
CA ASP A 265 -2.01 -12.02 16.32
C ASP A 265 -2.25 -12.34 14.82
N PHE A 266 -1.66 -11.58 13.88
CA PHE A 266 -1.94 -11.76 12.45
C PHE A 266 -1.54 -13.15 11.94
N GLY A 267 -0.43 -13.72 12.40
CA GLY A 267 -0.05 -15.09 12.05
C GLY A 267 -1.05 -16.13 12.57
N ALA A 268 -1.55 -15.94 13.80
CA ALA A 268 -2.60 -16.79 14.36
C ALA A 268 -3.93 -16.65 13.57
N PHE A 269 -4.29 -15.44 13.17
CA PHE A 269 -5.43 -15.18 12.28
C PHE A 269 -5.28 -15.93 10.95
N VAL A 270 -4.14 -15.82 10.28
CA VAL A 270 -3.89 -16.47 8.98
C VAL A 270 -3.98 -17.98 9.10
N ARG A 271 -3.48 -18.57 10.20
CA ARG A 271 -3.66 -20.02 10.47
C ARG A 271 -5.13 -20.40 10.67
N ARG A 272 -5.91 -19.57 11.38
CA ARG A 272 -7.36 -19.79 11.52
C ARG A 272 -8.11 -19.69 10.21
N GLN A 273 -7.60 -18.89 9.25
CA GLN A 273 -8.09 -18.87 7.88
C GLN A 273 -7.65 -20.07 7.04
N GLY A 274 -7.09 -21.11 7.67
CA GLY A 274 -6.75 -22.38 7.03
C GLY A 274 -5.39 -22.43 6.33
N PHE A 275 -4.56 -21.37 6.40
CA PHE A 275 -3.23 -21.41 5.82
C PHE A 275 -2.23 -22.13 6.73
N LYS A 276 -1.41 -22.99 6.13
CA LYS A 276 -0.22 -23.54 6.77
C LYS A 276 0.94 -22.56 6.55
N LEU A 277 1.69 -22.27 7.61
CA LEU A 277 2.78 -21.28 7.60
C LEU A 277 4.14 -21.92 7.90
N ASP A 278 4.23 -23.19 7.77
CA ASP A 278 5.40 -24.07 7.95
C ASP A 278 5.90 -24.58 6.61
#